data_cfb499e7cd14b8c08ca72ff00ba2dcc7
#
_entry.id   cfb499e7cd14b8c08ca72ff00ba2dcc7
#
_cell.length_a   1.000
_cell.length_b   1.000
_cell.length_c   1.000
_cell.angle_alpha   90.00
_cell.angle_beta   90.00
_cell.angle_gamma   90.00
#
_symmetry.space_group_name_H-M   'P 1'
#
loop_
_entity.id
_entity.type
_entity.pdbx_description
1 polymer ?
#
loop_
_entity_poly.entity_id
_entity_poly.type
_entity_poly.pdbx_seq_one_letter_code
_entity_poly.pdbx_strand_id
1 'polypeptide(L)'
;MTTDSPSSPRPRMNRRRTRLLLLVVVPALALVGAGAIYLHGGRYVETDNAYVKADKVPISTEVLGRVAKVFVAENQQVKAGQPLFELDPESFRVAVTKAEAELAKVRTDLVALQTSYRGQQAEIDVARTRHAYALKEERRQADLVARHFTSTANYDDARQLTIQTAQQQVALEEGLKKIEASLNGDVNLPVEQQPAYREAAAGLAKARLDLARTTIYAPANGIASQLPKPGQYSLVGMTAMMLVETDSPWVEANFTETELTHVQPGQRVDISVDTYPDARWHGVVESLSPATGSEFSVIPAQNATGNWVKIAQRVAVRIKLDEGADLPTLRAGLSATAEIDTGHQRTLPGLSGRG
;
A
#
# COMPACT_ATOMS: atom_id res chain seq x y z
N MET A 1 -13.54 -28.34 105.03
CA MET A 1 -13.95 -29.26 103.96
C MET A 1 -13.36 -28.74 102.65
N THR A 2 -12.21 -29.24 102.30
CA THR A 2 -11.46 -28.91 101.11
C THR A 2 -11.52 -30.13 100.21
N THR A 3 -12.16 -30.04 99.06
CA THR A 3 -12.26 -31.10 98.04
C THR A 3 -11.15 -30.89 97.01
N ASP A 4 -10.20 -31.78 97.05
CA ASP A 4 -9.13 -31.89 96.09
C ASP A 4 -9.63 -32.52 94.77
N SER A 5 -9.40 -31.85 93.64
CA SER A 5 -9.73 -32.35 92.28
C SER A 5 -8.46 -33.01 91.71
N PRO A 6 -8.53 -34.18 91.14
CA PRO A 6 -7.32 -34.85 90.59
C PRO A 6 -6.96 -34.27 89.20
N SER A 7 -5.68 -33.87 89.10
CA SER A 7 -5.05 -33.47 87.86
C SER A 7 -4.80 -34.65 86.93
N SER A 8 -5.37 -34.60 85.69
CA SER A 8 -5.10 -35.60 84.65
C SER A 8 -3.66 -35.53 84.14
N PRO A 9 -3.01 -36.68 83.89
CA PRO A 9 -1.63 -36.71 83.40
C PRO A 9 -1.57 -36.37 81.94
N ARG A 10 -0.85 -35.29 81.59
CA ARG A 10 -0.50 -34.96 80.23
C ARG A 10 0.43 -36.00 79.64
N PRO A 11 0.21 -36.52 78.40
CA PRO A 11 1.09 -37.51 77.80
C PRO A 11 2.44 -36.89 77.52
N ARG A 12 3.48 -37.41 78.14
CA ARG A 12 4.90 -37.10 77.90
C ARG A 12 5.30 -37.67 76.55
N MET A 13 5.23 -36.84 75.53
CA MET A 13 5.70 -37.12 74.17
C MET A 13 7.23 -37.39 74.22
N ASN A 14 7.65 -38.57 73.76
CA ASN A 14 9.01 -39.08 73.86
C ASN A 14 9.94 -38.20 73.03
N ARG A 15 10.74 -37.31 73.67
CA ARG A 15 11.59 -36.25 73.06
C ARG A 15 12.55 -36.82 71.99
N ARG A 16 12.91 -38.07 72.06
CA ARG A 16 13.75 -38.74 71.05
C ARG A 16 12.96 -39.03 69.76
N ARG A 17 11.69 -39.46 69.82
CA ARG A 17 10.84 -39.74 68.67
C ARG A 17 10.45 -38.46 67.99
N THR A 18 10.15 -37.39 68.74
CA THR A 18 9.84 -36.06 68.15
C THR A 18 11.06 -35.43 67.47
N ARG A 19 12.27 -35.57 68.02
CA ARG A 19 13.49 -35.09 67.37
C ARG A 19 13.82 -35.90 66.13
N LEU A 20 13.60 -37.20 66.08
CA LEU A 20 13.84 -38.05 64.91
C LEU A 20 12.79 -37.74 63.80
N LEU A 21 11.54 -37.53 64.20
CA LEU A 21 10.45 -37.13 63.29
C LEU A 21 10.71 -35.78 62.71
N LEU A 22 11.15 -34.78 63.47
CA LEU A 22 11.52 -33.45 62.99
C LEU A 22 12.74 -33.47 62.05
N LEU A 23 13.74 -34.32 62.38
CA LEU A 23 15.01 -34.40 61.63
C LEU A 23 14.91 -35.19 60.33
N VAL A 24 13.87 -36.01 60.16
CA VAL A 24 13.65 -36.80 58.93
C VAL A 24 12.46 -36.25 58.13
N VAL A 25 11.33 -35.92 58.77
CA VAL A 25 10.11 -35.53 58.10
C VAL A 25 10.22 -34.12 57.57
N VAL A 26 10.83 -33.17 58.29
CA VAL A 26 10.98 -31.79 57.79
C VAL A 26 11.89 -31.72 56.58
N PRO A 27 13.09 -32.36 56.54
CA PRO A 27 13.90 -32.40 55.31
C PRO A 27 13.23 -33.15 54.17
N ALA A 28 12.48 -34.24 54.46
CA ALA A 28 11.75 -34.97 53.43
C ALA A 28 10.64 -34.13 52.82
N LEU A 29 9.87 -33.38 53.63
CA LEU A 29 8.86 -32.43 53.14
C LEU A 29 9.51 -31.27 52.40
N ALA A 30 10.66 -30.77 52.85
CA ALA A 30 11.42 -29.74 52.16
C ALA A 30 11.93 -30.24 50.78
N LEU A 31 12.40 -31.47 50.68
CA LEU A 31 12.82 -32.09 49.43
C LEU A 31 11.64 -32.30 48.46
N VAL A 32 10.50 -32.78 48.97
CA VAL A 32 9.28 -32.92 48.16
C VAL A 32 8.78 -31.56 47.70
N GLY A 33 8.77 -30.54 48.58
CA GLY A 33 8.41 -29.18 48.24
C GLY A 33 9.36 -28.57 47.22
N ALA A 34 10.67 -28.69 47.39
CA ALA A 34 11.67 -28.25 46.46
C ALA A 34 11.59 -28.99 45.11
N GLY A 35 11.32 -30.30 45.13
CA GLY A 35 11.06 -31.08 43.92
C GLY A 35 9.80 -30.64 43.18
N ALA A 36 8.72 -30.35 43.91
CA ALA A 36 7.49 -29.85 43.31
C ALA A 36 7.69 -28.45 42.67
N ILE A 37 8.39 -27.54 43.36
CA ILE A 37 8.73 -26.22 42.82
C ILE A 37 9.66 -26.35 41.61
N TYR A 38 10.61 -27.24 41.62
CA TYR A 38 11.50 -27.49 40.48
C TYR A 38 10.77 -28.06 39.27
N LEU A 39 9.85 -29.01 39.48
CA LEU A 39 9.06 -29.62 38.39
C LEU A 39 8.03 -28.65 37.78
N HIS A 40 7.48 -27.72 38.57
CA HIS A 40 6.57 -26.67 38.07
C HIS A 40 7.31 -25.44 37.54
N GLY A 41 8.59 -25.28 37.87
CA GLY A 41 9.43 -24.22 37.35
C GLY A 41 9.85 -24.47 35.90
N GLY A 42 9.91 -23.42 35.08
CA GLY A 42 10.40 -23.48 33.67
C GLY A 42 9.34 -23.65 32.61
N ARG A 43 8.06 -23.70 32.99
CA ARG A 43 6.93 -23.65 32.04
C ARG A 43 6.69 -22.26 31.49
N TYR A 44 6.79 -21.29 32.35
CA TYR A 44 6.55 -19.86 32.00
C TYR A 44 7.88 -19.17 31.81
N VAL A 45 7.93 -18.37 30.74
CA VAL A 45 9.08 -17.54 30.40
C VAL A 45 8.60 -16.10 30.34
N GLU A 46 9.13 -15.24 31.20
CA GLU A 46 8.70 -13.86 31.38
C GLU A 46 9.81 -12.88 30.97
N THR A 47 9.42 -11.76 30.36
CA THR A 47 10.31 -10.64 30.11
C THR A 47 9.59 -9.31 30.37
N ASP A 48 10.30 -8.39 31.00
CA ASP A 48 9.93 -6.99 31.21
C ASP A 48 10.39 -6.08 30.03
N ASN A 49 11.20 -6.64 29.12
CA ASN A 49 11.68 -5.93 27.95
C ASN A 49 10.73 -6.16 26.76
N ALA A 50 9.49 -5.76 26.92
CA ALA A 50 8.47 -5.84 25.90
C ALA A 50 7.83 -4.48 25.64
N TYR A 51 7.48 -4.21 24.39
CA TYR A 51 6.91 -2.95 23.97
C TYR A 51 5.73 -3.17 23.03
N VAL A 52 4.68 -2.40 23.24
CA VAL A 52 3.57 -2.33 22.28
C VAL A 52 4.08 -1.65 21.02
N LYS A 53 3.85 -2.25 19.88
CA LYS A 53 4.17 -1.73 18.55
C LYS A 53 2.89 -1.60 17.73
N ALA A 54 2.92 -0.71 16.76
CA ALA A 54 1.91 -0.59 15.73
C ALA A 54 2.58 -0.16 14.43
N ASP A 55 1.97 -0.48 13.31
CA ASP A 55 2.48 -0.08 12.01
C ASP A 55 2.40 1.44 11.87
N LYS A 56 3.50 2.00 11.40
CA LYS A 56 3.63 3.43 11.12
C LYS A 56 3.66 3.62 9.63
N VAL A 57 2.55 4.12 9.08
CA VAL A 57 2.40 4.36 7.66
C VAL A 57 2.85 5.79 7.34
N PRO A 58 3.96 5.97 6.62
CA PRO A 58 4.37 7.29 6.16
C PRO A 58 3.43 7.74 5.05
N ILE A 59 2.74 8.85 5.24
CA ILE A 59 1.87 9.47 4.24
C ILE A 59 2.70 10.47 3.45
N SER A 60 2.83 10.22 2.15
CA SER A 60 3.52 11.09 1.19
C SER A 60 2.56 11.63 0.15
N THR A 61 2.94 12.70 -0.54
CA THR A 61 2.18 13.26 -1.64
C THR A 61 2.66 12.69 -2.98
N GLU A 62 1.73 12.47 -3.90
CA GLU A 62 2.03 12.01 -5.27
C GLU A 62 2.24 13.16 -6.25
N VAL A 63 1.86 14.38 -5.83
CA VAL A 63 2.07 15.61 -6.59
C VAL A 63 2.79 16.65 -5.72
N LEU A 64 3.58 17.49 -6.36
CA LEU A 64 4.28 18.60 -5.71
C LEU A 64 3.28 19.74 -5.44
N GLY A 65 3.26 20.26 -4.22
CA GLY A 65 2.41 21.41 -3.93
C GLY A 65 2.64 21.98 -2.55
N ARG A 66 2.07 23.16 -2.32
CA ARG A 66 2.02 23.79 -1.00
C ARG A 66 0.78 23.31 -0.25
N VAL A 67 0.92 22.95 1.00
CA VAL A 67 -0.22 22.60 1.87
C VAL A 67 -1.13 23.81 2.05
N ALA A 68 -2.37 23.72 1.58
CA ALA A 68 -3.37 24.77 1.71
C ALA A 68 -4.16 24.62 3.01
N LYS A 69 -4.61 23.40 3.32
CA LYS A 69 -5.46 23.10 4.47
C LYS A 69 -5.07 21.76 5.09
N VAL A 70 -5.24 21.67 6.43
CA VAL A 70 -5.12 20.43 7.18
C VAL A 70 -6.47 20.20 7.86
N PHE A 71 -7.06 19.02 7.68
CA PHE A 71 -8.42 18.71 8.12
C PHE A 71 -8.46 17.96 9.46
N VAL A 72 -7.31 17.54 9.95
CA VAL A 72 -7.17 16.76 11.17
C VAL A 72 -6.24 17.47 12.17
N ALA A 73 -6.41 17.16 13.46
CA ALA A 73 -5.55 17.64 14.52
C ALA A 73 -4.47 16.61 14.89
N GLU A 74 -3.39 17.05 15.52
CA GLU A 74 -2.36 16.17 16.08
C GLU A 74 -2.97 15.20 17.08
N ASN A 75 -2.62 13.91 16.96
CA ASN A 75 -3.14 12.80 17.76
C ASN A 75 -4.64 12.54 17.60
N GLN A 76 -5.26 13.04 16.54
CA GLN A 76 -6.66 12.73 16.22
C GLN A 76 -6.78 11.34 15.61
N GLN A 77 -7.78 10.58 16.06
CA GLN A 77 -8.17 9.32 15.42
C GLN A 77 -8.85 9.60 14.09
N VAL A 78 -8.44 8.90 13.05
CA VAL A 78 -8.96 9.00 11.68
C VAL A 78 -9.34 7.64 11.15
N LYS A 79 -10.27 7.63 10.20
CA LYS A 79 -10.75 6.41 9.52
C LYS A 79 -10.15 6.33 8.13
N ALA A 80 -10.02 5.11 7.61
CA ALA A 80 -9.66 4.89 6.22
C ALA A 80 -10.58 5.69 5.26
N GLY A 81 -9.99 6.36 4.27
CA GLY A 81 -10.70 7.24 3.34
C GLY A 81 -11.05 8.63 3.88
N GLN A 82 -10.72 8.97 5.13
CA GLN A 82 -10.90 10.32 5.66
C GLN A 82 -9.87 11.27 5.08
N PRO A 83 -10.25 12.51 4.64
CA PRO A 83 -9.29 13.50 4.17
C PRO A 83 -8.41 13.97 5.33
N LEU A 84 -7.10 14.03 5.09
CA LEU A 84 -6.09 14.42 6.06
C LEU A 84 -5.64 15.86 5.84
N PHE A 85 -5.21 16.18 4.64
CA PHE A 85 -4.82 17.52 4.24
C PHE A 85 -4.99 17.71 2.73
N GLU A 86 -4.95 18.95 2.28
CA GLU A 86 -5.11 19.35 0.88
C GLU A 86 -3.93 20.24 0.46
N LEU A 87 -3.36 19.94 -0.68
CA LEU A 87 -2.43 20.84 -1.36
C LEU A 87 -3.22 21.94 -2.10
N ASP A 88 -2.57 23.04 -2.44
CA ASP A 88 -3.17 24.14 -3.20
C ASP A 88 -3.64 23.64 -4.58
N PRO A 89 -4.96 23.54 -4.83
CA PRO A 89 -5.49 22.92 -6.04
C PRO A 89 -5.53 23.88 -7.24
N GLU A 90 -5.25 25.19 -7.05
CA GLU A 90 -5.51 26.19 -8.11
C GLU A 90 -4.74 25.93 -9.38
N SER A 91 -3.44 25.60 -9.29
CA SER A 91 -2.62 25.29 -10.46
C SER A 91 -3.12 24.03 -11.20
N PHE A 92 -3.62 23.05 -10.48
CA PHE A 92 -4.17 21.82 -11.03
C PHE A 92 -5.55 22.06 -11.69
N ARG A 93 -6.39 22.92 -11.12
CA ARG A 93 -7.66 23.35 -11.74
C ARG A 93 -7.42 24.04 -13.09
N VAL A 94 -6.43 24.94 -13.12
CA VAL A 94 -6.02 25.60 -14.37
C VAL A 94 -5.54 24.57 -15.39
N ALA A 95 -4.76 23.56 -14.96
CA ALA A 95 -4.30 22.49 -15.85
C ALA A 95 -5.47 21.66 -16.41
N VAL A 96 -6.48 21.34 -15.60
CA VAL A 96 -7.70 20.66 -16.05
C VAL A 96 -8.43 21.50 -17.09
N THR A 97 -8.68 22.78 -16.82
CA THR A 97 -9.37 23.68 -17.76
C THR A 97 -8.62 23.79 -19.09
N LYS A 98 -7.28 23.88 -19.04
CA LYS A 98 -6.44 23.88 -20.24
C LYS A 98 -6.58 22.60 -21.05
N ALA A 99 -6.54 21.44 -20.39
CA ALA A 99 -6.67 20.14 -21.03
C ALA A 99 -8.10 19.93 -21.61
N GLU A 100 -9.14 20.45 -20.96
CA GLU A 100 -10.52 20.45 -21.49
C GLU A 100 -10.64 21.29 -22.77
N ALA A 101 -10.03 22.47 -22.77
CA ALA A 101 -10.01 23.33 -23.95
C ALA A 101 -9.26 22.68 -25.12
N GLU A 102 -8.14 22.02 -24.87
CA GLU A 102 -7.38 21.30 -25.89
C GLU A 102 -8.16 20.11 -26.46
N LEU A 103 -8.84 19.33 -25.62
CA LEU A 103 -9.71 18.24 -26.09
C LEU A 103 -10.86 18.78 -26.98
N ALA A 104 -11.47 19.87 -26.56
CA ALA A 104 -12.54 20.50 -27.35
C ALA A 104 -12.02 21.01 -28.71
N LYS A 105 -10.84 21.61 -28.73
CA LYS A 105 -10.17 22.06 -29.95
C LYS A 105 -9.89 20.88 -30.89
N VAL A 106 -9.23 19.83 -30.41
CA VAL A 106 -8.91 18.63 -31.21
C VAL A 106 -10.20 18.02 -31.80
N ARG A 107 -11.26 17.94 -30.99
CA ARG A 107 -12.57 17.49 -31.50
C ARG A 107 -13.08 18.33 -32.65
N THR A 108 -13.01 19.63 -32.52
CA THR A 108 -13.47 20.59 -33.58
C THR A 108 -12.62 20.43 -34.83
N ASP A 109 -11.30 20.33 -34.70
CA ASP A 109 -10.36 20.17 -35.81
C ASP A 109 -10.62 18.85 -36.57
N LEU A 110 -10.87 17.76 -35.88
CA LEU A 110 -11.21 16.47 -36.50
C LEU A 110 -12.56 16.50 -37.22
N VAL A 111 -13.57 17.13 -36.63
CA VAL A 111 -14.88 17.34 -37.32
C VAL A 111 -14.73 18.21 -38.58
N ALA A 112 -13.90 19.25 -38.54
CA ALA A 112 -13.59 20.07 -39.68
C ALA A 112 -12.89 19.27 -40.79
N LEU A 113 -11.91 18.40 -40.42
CA LEU A 113 -11.25 17.53 -41.40
C LEU A 113 -12.21 16.53 -42.03
N GLN A 114 -13.10 15.89 -41.25
CA GLN A 114 -14.14 15.02 -41.81
C GLN A 114 -15.11 15.75 -42.75
N THR A 115 -15.45 17.01 -42.44
CA THR A 115 -16.28 17.84 -43.28
C THR A 115 -15.56 18.24 -44.59
N SER A 116 -14.28 18.60 -44.48
CA SER A 116 -13.43 18.91 -45.65
C SER A 116 -13.27 17.69 -46.57
N TYR A 117 -13.11 16.48 -46.01
CA TYR A 117 -13.08 15.25 -46.79
C TYR A 117 -14.35 15.05 -47.63
N ARG A 118 -15.54 15.23 -47.01
CA ARG A 118 -16.82 15.12 -47.73
C ARG A 118 -16.96 16.17 -48.81
N GLY A 119 -16.52 17.41 -48.56
CA GLY A 119 -16.50 18.49 -49.53
C GLY A 119 -15.61 18.14 -50.72
N GLN A 120 -14.37 17.69 -50.46
CA GLN A 120 -13.42 17.28 -51.51
C GLN A 120 -13.95 16.12 -52.34
N GLN A 121 -14.63 15.15 -51.70
CA GLN A 121 -15.28 14.02 -52.39
C GLN A 121 -16.36 14.53 -53.40
N ALA A 122 -17.17 15.49 -53.00
CA ALA A 122 -18.19 16.06 -53.87
C ALA A 122 -17.56 16.84 -55.07
N GLU A 123 -16.44 17.54 -54.82
CA GLU A 123 -15.70 18.20 -55.92
C GLU A 123 -15.13 17.20 -56.93
N ILE A 124 -14.62 16.07 -56.48
CA ILE A 124 -14.15 14.99 -57.34
C ILE A 124 -15.28 14.42 -58.19
N ASP A 125 -16.48 14.24 -57.65
CA ASP A 125 -17.64 13.73 -58.39
C ASP A 125 -18.07 14.72 -59.50
N VAL A 126 -17.99 16.05 -59.24
CA VAL A 126 -18.19 17.07 -60.29
C VAL A 126 -17.11 16.99 -61.35
N ALA A 127 -15.82 16.86 -60.95
CA ALA A 127 -14.71 16.78 -61.89
C ALA A 127 -14.81 15.52 -62.76
N ARG A 128 -15.17 14.35 -62.18
CA ARG A 128 -15.43 13.10 -62.91
C ARG A 128 -16.52 13.26 -63.95
N THR A 129 -17.62 13.98 -63.61
CA THR A 129 -18.72 14.23 -64.53
C THR A 129 -18.26 15.10 -65.69
N ARG A 130 -17.47 16.17 -65.41
CA ARG A 130 -16.89 17.05 -66.45
C ARG A 130 -15.94 16.29 -67.37
N HIS A 131 -15.05 15.47 -66.82
CA HIS A 131 -14.12 14.66 -67.59
C HIS A 131 -14.87 13.65 -68.48
N ALA A 132 -15.90 12.97 -67.97
CA ALA A 132 -16.72 12.03 -68.73
C ALA A 132 -17.45 12.74 -69.91
N TYR A 133 -17.92 13.97 -69.72
CA TYR A 133 -18.51 14.80 -70.79
C TYR A 133 -17.46 15.20 -71.84
N ALA A 134 -16.29 15.69 -71.44
CA ALA A 134 -15.19 16.03 -72.35
C ALA A 134 -14.74 14.83 -73.17
N LEU A 135 -14.61 13.66 -72.56
CA LEU A 135 -14.26 12.41 -73.28
C LEU A 135 -15.32 12.00 -74.30
N LYS A 136 -16.61 12.18 -74.00
CA LYS A 136 -17.70 11.93 -74.95
C LYS A 136 -17.66 12.89 -76.14
N GLU A 137 -17.36 14.17 -75.87
CA GLU A 137 -17.19 15.18 -76.84
C GLU A 137 -16.00 14.95 -77.79
N GLU A 138 -14.86 14.61 -77.22
CA GLU A 138 -13.65 14.21 -77.97
C GLU A 138 -13.95 13.02 -78.90
N ARG A 139 -14.64 11.97 -78.44
CA ARG A 139 -15.03 10.85 -79.27
C ARG A 139 -15.95 11.23 -80.37
N ARG A 140 -16.89 12.14 -80.10
CA ARG A 140 -17.82 12.69 -81.13
C ARG A 140 -17.05 13.45 -82.20
N GLN A 141 -16.13 14.40 -81.83
CA GLN A 141 -15.31 15.15 -82.75
C GLN A 141 -14.35 14.26 -83.56
N ALA A 142 -13.80 13.18 -82.96
CA ALA A 142 -12.97 12.23 -83.67
C ALA A 142 -13.78 11.51 -84.82
N ASP A 143 -15.03 11.09 -84.57
CA ASP A 143 -15.89 10.48 -85.56
C ASP A 143 -16.27 11.45 -86.66
N LEU A 144 -16.54 12.71 -86.29
CA LEU A 144 -16.86 13.77 -87.33
C LEU A 144 -15.65 14.11 -88.20
N VAL A 145 -14.41 14.19 -87.64
CA VAL A 145 -13.18 14.37 -88.40
C VAL A 145 -12.96 13.24 -89.35
N ALA A 146 -13.11 11.97 -88.84
CA ALA A 146 -12.95 10.78 -89.73
C ALA A 146 -13.91 10.76 -90.93
N ARG A 147 -15.07 11.42 -90.80
CA ARG A 147 -16.09 11.60 -91.88
C ARG A 147 -15.95 12.89 -92.64
N HIS A 148 -14.92 13.69 -92.39
CA HIS A 148 -14.69 15.00 -92.99
C HIS A 148 -15.81 16.06 -92.77
N PHE A 149 -16.56 15.95 -91.63
CA PHE A 149 -17.64 16.88 -91.26
C PHE A 149 -17.21 18.02 -90.36
N THR A 150 -15.98 17.99 -89.82
CA THR A 150 -15.40 19.01 -88.91
C THR A 150 -13.90 19.18 -89.17
N SER A 151 -13.28 20.24 -88.63
CA SER A 151 -11.84 20.52 -88.73
C SER A 151 -11.05 19.70 -87.70
N THR A 152 -9.77 19.40 -88.01
CA THR A 152 -8.82 18.81 -87.04
C THR A 152 -8.61 19.67 -85.82
N ALA A 153 -8.72 21.04 -86.01
CA ALA A 153 -8.59 21.96 -84.88
C ALA A 153 -9.69 21.78 -83.82
N ASN A 154 -10.92 21.50 -84.20
CA ASN A 154 -12.02 21.20 -83.26
C ASN A 154 -11.81 19.90 -82.50
N TYR A 155 -11.19 18.93 -83.13
CA TYR A 155 -10.79 17.66 -82.44
C TYR A 155 -9.66 17.93 -81.46
N ASP A 156 -8.64 18.70 -81.89
CA ASP A 156 -7.48 18.99 -80.98
C ASP A 156 -7.92 19.81 -79.76
N ASP A 157 -8.87 20.75 -79.92
CA ASP A 157 -9.46 21.47 -78.80
C ASP A 157 -10.25 20.58 -77.86
N ALA A 158 -11.05 19.65 -78.36
CA ALA A 158 -11.77 18.67 -77.54
C ALA A 158 -10.84 17.72 -76.81
N ARG A 159 -9.75 17.28 -77.45
CA ARG A 159 -8.70 16.45 -76.84
C ARG A 159 -7.94 17.20 -75.75
N GLN A 160 -7.60 18.48 -75.98
CA GLN A 160 -6.95 19.29 -74.95
C GLN A 160 -7.83 19.48 -73.73
N LEU A 161 -9.16 19.71 -73.95
CA LEU A 161 -10.13 19.81 -72.85
C LEU A 161 -10.21 18.48 -72.06
N THR A 162 -10.18 17.35 -72.74
CA THR A 162 -10.16 16.00 -72.10
C THR A 162 -8.92 15.84 -71.18
N ILE A 163 -7.73 16.17 -71.71
CA ILE A 163 -6.48 16.12 -70.97
C ILE A 163 -6.55 17.08 -69.75
N GLN A 164 -7.01 18.30 -69.93
CA GLN A 164 -7.11 19.29 -68.85
C GLN A 164 -8.07 18.83 -67.72
N THR A 165 -9.24 18.28 -68.07
CA THR A 165 -10.21 17.81 -67.09
C THR A 165 -9.71 16.54 -66.36
N ALA A 166 -8.96 15.64 -67.03
CA ALA A 166 -8.31 14.50 -66.40
C ALA A 166 -7.27 14.95 -65.37
N GLN A 167 -6.40 15.93 -65.75
CA GLN A 167 -5.40 16.47 -64.80
C GLN A 167 -6.03 17.13 -63.58
N GLN A 168 -7.13 17.86 -63.77
CA GLN A 168 -7.91 18.47 -62.71
C GLN A 168 -8.46 17.40 -61.74
N GLN A 169 -9.04 16.33 -62.27
CA GLN A 169 -9.54 15.20 -61.43
C GLN A 169 -8.42 14.60 -60.60
N VAL A 170 -7.27 14.28 -61.19
CA VAL A 170 -6.11 13.71 -60.49
C VAL A 170 -5.65 14.66 -59.37
N ALA A 171 -5.55 15.96 -59.64
CA ALA A 171 -5.14 16.93 -58.60
C ALA A 171 -6.08 16.94 -57.39
N LEU A 172 -7.41 16.84 -57.63
CA LEU A 172 -8.42 16.78 -56.56
C LEU A 172 -8.33 15.44 -55.77
N GLU A 173 -8.09 14.33 -56.48
CA GLU A 173 -7.89 13.00 -55.83
C GLU A 173 -6.66 12.97 -54.97
N GLU A 174 -5.54 13.58 -55.37
CA GLU A 174 -4.35 13.75 -54.52
C GLU A 174 -4.62 14.65 -53.29
N GLY A 175 -5.46 15.69 -53.47
CA GLY A 175 -5.94 16.51 -52.34
C GLY A 175 -6.74 15.70 -51.33
N LEU A 176 -7.61 14.80 -51.80
CA LEU A 176 -8.39 13.88 -50.94
C LEU A 176 -7.49 12.95 -50.13
N LYS A 177 -6.50 12.31 -50.77
CA LYS A 177 -5.54 11.44 -50.13
C LYS A 177 -4.78 12.15 -49.01
N LYS A 178 -4.46 13.42 -49.19
CA LYS A 178 -3.80 14.24 -48.16
C LYS A 178 -4.69 14.44 -46.93
N ILE A 179 -6.00 14.72 -47.14
CA ILE A 179 -6.97 14.84 -46.05
C ILE A 179 -7.14 13.47 -45.33
N GLU A 180 -7.24 12.37 -46.10
CA GLU A 180 -7.36 11.01 -45.60
C GLU A 180 -6.14 10.64 -44.72
N ALA A 181 -4.93 10.95 -45.19
CA ALA A 181 -3.70 10.75 -44.39
C ALA A 181 -3.73 11.54 -43.07
N SER A 182 -4.30 12.76 -43.07
CA SER A 182 -4.49 13.56 -41.85
C SER A 182 -5.51 12.96 -40.88
N LEU A 183 -6.40 12.09 -41.36
CA LEU A 183 -7.35 11.29 -40.57
C LEU A 183 -6.83 9.86 -40.29
N ASN A 184 -5.51 9.64 -40.37
CA ASN A 184 -4.85 8.34 -40.17
C ASN A 184 -5.36 7.20 -41.07
N GLY A 185 -5.84 7.53 -42.28
CA GLY A 185 -6.30 6.57 -43.28
C GLY A 185 -7.71 6.02 -43.08
N ASP A 186 -8.38 6.31 -41.96
CA ASP A 186 -9.75 5.88 -41.71
C ASP A 186 -10.67 7.11 -41.47
N VAL A 187 -11.35 7.50 -42.51
CA VAL A 187 -12.28 8.64 -42.49
C VAL A 187 -13.55 8.35 -41.69
N ASN A 188 -13.95 7.08 -41.61
CA ASN A 188 -15.17 6.65 -40.93
C ASN A 188 -14.98 6.39 -39.45
N LEU A 189 -13.72 6.44 -38.97
CA LEU A 189 -13.42 6.24 -37.55
C LEU A 189 -14.12 7.35 -36.74
N PRO A 190 -14.90 6.99 -35.69
CA PRO A 190 -15.48 7.99 -34.79
C PRO A 190 -14.41 8.93 -34.22
N VAL A 191 -14.76 10.20 -34.04
CA VAL A 191 -13.82 11.21 -33.53
C VAL A 191 -13.15 10.79 -32.24
N GLU A 192 -13.90 10.16 -31.35
CA GLU A 192 -13.44 9.67 -30.03
C GLU A 192 -12.41 8.52 -30.13
N GLN A 193 -12.34 7.83 -31.27
CA GLN A 193 -11.40 6.75 -31.55
C GLN A 193 -10.15 7.24 -32.29
N GLN A 194 -10.17 8.45 -32.83
CA GLN A 194 -9.01 9.03 -33.51
C GLN A 194 -7.83 9.19 -32.54
N PRO A 195 -6.58 8.86 -32.95
CA PRO A 195 -5.40 8.94 -32.11
C PRO A 195 -5.22 10.31 -31.44
N ALA A 196 -5.41 11.40 -32.19
CA ALA A 196 -5.26 12.75 -31.65
C ALA A 196 -6.28 13.06 -30.55
N TYR A 197 -7.54 12.59 -30.70
CA TYR A 197 -8.55 12.76 -29.66
C TYR A 197 -8.19 11.95 -28.40
N ARG A 198 -7.74 10.71 -28.58
CA ARG A 198 -7.34 9.84 -27.46
C ARG A 198 -6.15 10.40 -26.70
N GLU A 199 -5.20 11.00 -27.41
CA GLU A 199 -4.06 11.67 -26.77
C GLU A 199 -4.52 12.87 -25.93
N ALA A 200 -5.37 13.74 -26.48
CA ALA A 200 -5.93 14.87 -25.74
C ALA A 200 -6.79 14.42 -24.56
N ALA A 201 -7.59 13.35 -24.71
CA ALA A 201 -8.39 12.76 -23.65
C ALA A 201 -7.51 12.16 -22.53
N ALA A 202 -6.41 11.51 -22.87
CA ALA A 202 -5.44 11.02 -21.91
C ALA A 202 -4.76 12.18 -21.13
N GLY A 203 -4.47 13.28 -21.82
CA GLY A 203 -3.97 14.51 -21.20
C GLY A 203 -4.96 15.09 -20.18
N LEU A 204 -6.24 15.12 -20.51
CA LEU A 204 -7.30 15.54 -19.59
C LEU A 204 -7.43 14.59 -18.40
N ALA A 205 -7.41 13.28 -18.64
CA ALA A 205 -7.48 12.28 -17.58
C ALA A 205 -6.31 12.43 -16.60
N LYS A 206 -5.09 12.67 -17.11
CA LYS A 206 -3.91 12.95 -16.29
C LYS A 206 -4.11 14.21 -15.44
N ALA A 207 -4.55 15.32 -16.02
CA ALA A 207 -4.75 16.56 -15.28
C ALA A 207 -5.81 16.40 -14.16
N ARG A 208 -6.88 15.65 -14.42
CA ARG A 208 -7.91 15.33 -13.42
C ARG A 208 -7.37 14.42 -12.30
N LEU A 209 -6.53 13.44 -12.63
CA LEU A 209 -5.88 12.60 -11.65
C LEU A 209 -4.93 13.41 -10.75
N ASP A 210 -4.12 14.29 -11.34
CA ASP A 210 -3.22 15.16 -10.59
C ASP A 210 -4.00 16.10 -9.65
N LEU A 211 -5.17 16.63 -10.10
CA LEU A 211 -6.07 17.40 -9.24
C LEU A 211 -6.67 16.54 -8.10
N ALA A 212 -7.11 15.33 -8.38
CA ALA A 212 -7.63 14.42 -7.34
C ALA A 212 -6.57 14.10 -6.29
N ARG A 213 -5.30 14.00 -6.69
CA ARG A 213 -4.16 13.74 -5.82
C ARG A 213 -3.73 14.93 -4.95
N THR A 214 -4.35 16.09 -5.12
CA THR A 214 -4.14 17.23 -4.21
C THR A 214 -4.77 17.02 -2.85
N THR A 215 -5.81 16.20 -2.74
CA THR A 215 -6.43 15.83 -1.46
C THR A 215 -5.88 14.47 -1.03
N ILE A 216 -5.23 14.46 0.11
CA ILE A 216 -4.59 13.26 0.66
C ILE A 216 -5.52 12.63 1.68
N TYR A 217 -5.76 11.32 1.53
CA TYR A 217 -6.66 10.54 2.37
C TYR A 217 -5.90 9.53 3.22
N ALA A 218 -6.49 9.15 4.36
CA ALA A 218 -5.96 8.08 5.21
C ALA A 218 -6.11 6.72 4.52
N PRO A 219 -5.02 5.92 4.38
CA PRO A 219 -5.08 4.59 3.77
C PRO A 219 -5.69 3.53 4.71
N ALA A 220 -5.60 3.74 6.03
CA ALA A 220 -6.08 2.84 7.06
C ALA A 220 -6.66 3.64 8.25
N ASN A 221 -7.30 2.92 9.18
CA ASN A 221 -7.69 3.50 10.46
C ASN A 221 -6.46 3.73 11.33
N GLY A 222 -6.39 4.86 12.03
CA GLY A 222 -5.21 5.15 12.84
C GLY A 222 -5.26 6.49 13.53
N ILE A 223 -4.11 6.88 14.09
CA ILE A 223 -3.91 8.16 14.76
C ILE A 223 -2.95 9.01 13.93
N ALA A 224 -3.39 10.21 13.58
CA ALA A 224 -2.62 11.17 12.81
C ALA A 224 -1.50 11.77 13.67
N SER A 225 -0.27 11.80 13.17
CA SER A 225 0.88 12.36 13.86
C SER A 225 1.84 13.05 12.89
N GLN A 226 2.62 14.00 13.41
CA GLN A 226 3.59 14.79 12.63
C GLN A 226 2.95 15.51 11.44
N LEU A 227 1.85 16.24 11.70
CA LEU A 227 1.08 16.91 10.67
C LEU A 227 1.88 17.99 9.92
N PRO A 228 1.68 18.12 8.59
CA PRO A 228 2.25 19.23 7.85
C PRO A 228 1.57 20.54 8.25
N LYS A 229 2.29 21.64 8.09
CA LYS A 229 1.74 22.97 8.41
C LYS A 229 1.21 23.64 7.14
N PRO A 230 0.09 24.38 7.21
CA PRO A 230 -0.34 25.23 6.11
C PRO A 230 0.78 26.15 5.63
N GLY A 231 0.99 26.24 4.33
CA GLY A 231 2.10 26.97 3.73
C GLY A 231 3.38 26.15 3.50
N GLN A 232 3.51 24.99 4.12
CA GLN A 232 4.65 24.09 3.90
C GLN A 232 4.59 23.48 2.48
N TYR A 233 5.76 23.35 1.83
CA TYR A 233 5.86 22.62 0.57
C TYR A 233 6.03 21.12 0.83
N SER A 234 5.22 20.32 0.13
CA SER A 234 5.35 18.86 0.12
C SER A 234 5.96 18.41 -1.21
N LEU A 235 7.03 17.63 -1.11
CA LEU A 235 7.73 17.05 -2.27
C LEU A 235 7.23 15.63 -2.51
N VAL A 236 7.21 15.23 -3.77
CA VAL A 236 6.78 13.89 -4.16
C VAL A 236 7.67 12.83 -3.51
N GLY A 237 7.05 11.83 -2.88
CA GLY A 237 7.74 10.72 -2.22
C GLY A 237 8.35 11.04 -0.86
N MET A 238 8.33 12.30 -0.40
CA MET A 238 8.73 12.64 0.97
C MET A 238 7.56 12.48 1.93
N THR A 239 7.85 11.97 3.12
CA THR A 239 6.85 11.83 4.20
C THR A 239 6.36 13.20 4.61
N ALA A 240 5.07 13.45 4.43
CA ALA A 240 4.41 14.69 4.84
C ALA A 240 3.84 14.57 6.26
N MET A 241 3.37 13.38 6.65
CA MET A 241 2.89 13.04 7.99
C MET A 241 2.99 11.54 8.24
N MET A 242 2.79 11.14 9.50
CA MET A 242 2.75 9.73 9.90
C MET A 242 1.35 9.35 10.35
N LEU A 243 0.90 8.18 9.94
CA LEU A 243 -0.30 7.52 10.46
C LEU A 243 0.13 6.30 11.28
N VAL A 244 -0.27 6.24 12.54
CA VAL A 244 -0.04 5.08 13.41
C VAL A 244 -1.32 4.25 13.40
N GLU A 245 -1.25 3.04 12.84
CA GLU A 245 -2.42 2.16 12.74
C GLU A 245 -2.88 1.70 14.13
N THR A 246 -4.21 1.58 14.28
CA THR A 246 -4.82 1.16 15.55
C THR A 246 -5.46 -0.22 15.49
N ASP A 247 -5.63 -0.78 14.29
CA ASP A 247 -6.41 -2.00 14.09
C ASP A 247 -5.63 -3.28 14.38
N SER A 248 -4.29 -3.22 14.37
CA SER A 248 -3.43 -4.39 14.50
C SER A 248 -2.20 -4.13 15.37
N PRO A 249 -2.34 -3.68 16.63
CA PRO A 249 -1.21 -3.56 17.52
C PRO A 249 -0.65 -4.97 17.86
N TRP A 250 0.68 -5.04 18.02
CA TRP A 250 1.34 -6.26 18.52
C TRP A 250 2.29 -5.90 19.64
N VAL A 251 2.77 -6.92 20.36
CA VAL A 251 3.82 -6.75 21.36
C VAL A 251 5.11 -7.36 20.83
N GLU A 252 6.19 -6.58 20.88
CA GLU A 252 7.55 -7.04 20.61
C GLU A 252 8.25 -7.27 21.94
N ALA A 253 8.47 -8.53 22.30
CA ALA A 253 9.08 -8.92 23.55
C ALA A 253 10.48 -9.49 23.29
N ASN A 254 11.47 -8.95 23.98
CA ASN A 254 12.89 -9.28 23.81
C ASN A 254 13.33 -10.26 24.88
N PHE A 255 13.49 -11.52 24.51
CA PHE A 255 13.97 -12.60 25.38
C PHE A 255 15.45 -12.86 25.15
N THR A 256 16.13 -13.37 26.17
CA THR A 256 17.51 -13.88 26.02
C THR A 256 17.53 -15.23 25.29
N GLU A 257 18.65 -15.57 24.63
CA GLU A 257 18.80 -16.84 23.90
C GLU A 257 18.46 -18.08 24.78
N THR A 258 18.79 -18.02 26.08
CA THR A 258 18.53 -19.11 27.01
C THR A 258 17.04 -19.28 27.34
N GLU A 259 16.28 -18.20 27.31
CA GLU A 259 14.84 -18.21 27.59
C GLU A 259 14.05 -18.75 26.39
N LEU A 260 14.60 -18.66 25.20
CA LEU A 260 13.94 -19.07 23.96
C LEU A 260 14.01 -20.58 23.66
N THR A 261 14.69 -21.37 24.49
CA THR A 261 14.95 -22.81 24.23
C THR A 261 13.67 -23.59 23.91
N HIS A 262 12.54 -23.24 24.52
CA HIS A 262 11.26 -23.93 24.37
C HIS A 262 10.14 -22.99 23.82
N VAL A 263 10.47 -21.79 23.37
CA VAL A 263 9.51 -20.86 22.79
C VAL A 263 9.29 -21.22 21.33
N GLN A 264 8.02 -21.38 20.94
CA GLN A 264 7.60 -21.71 19.58
C GLN A 264 6.39 -20.88 19.16
N PRO A 265 6.24 -20.59 17.86
CA PRO A 265 5.04 -19.97 17.34
C PRO A 265 3.76 -20.74 17.72
N GLY A 266 2.70 -20.01 18.04
CA GLY A 266 1.42 -20.58 18.47
C GLY A 266 1.24 -20.73 19.97
N GLN A 267 2.27 -20.52 20.80
CA GLN A 267 2.16 -20.55 22.26
C GLN A 267 1.38 -19.34 22.79
N ARG A 268 0.63 -19.55 23.87
CA ARG A 268 -0.14 -18.50 24.54
C ARG A 268 0.75 -17.57 25.32
N VAL A 269 0.38 -16.31 25.34
CA VAL A 269 1.11 -15.26 26.04
C VAL A 269 0.14 -14.42 26.85
N ASP A 270 0.46 -14.20 28.12
CA ASP A 270 -0.21 -13.25 28.98
C ASP A 270 0.60 -11.93 29.00
N ILE A 271 -0.07 -10.82 28.79
CA ILE A 271 0.57 -9.52 28.64
C ILE A 271 -0.04 -8.54 29.63
N SER A 272 0.81 -7.88 30.40
CA SER A 272 0.44 -6.74 31.23
C SER A 272 1.14 -5.48 30.75
N VAL A 273 0.40 -4.39 30.64
CA VAL A 273 0.93 -3.09 30.20
C VAL A 273 0.99 -2.17 31.41
N ASP A 274 2.14 -1.56 31.65
CA ASP A 274 2.39 -0.77 32.86
C ASP A 274 1.41 0.40 33.07
N THR A 275 0.90 0.95 31.96
CA THR A 275 -0.09 2.02 32.00
C THR A 275 -1.47 1.57 32.49
N TYR A 276 -1.78 0.28 32.40
CA TYR A 276 -3.08 -0.31 32.74
C TYR A 276 -2.91 -1.53 33.65
N PRO A 277 -2.56 -1.35 34.94
CA PRO A 277 -2.18 -2.44 35.83
C PRO A 277 -3.30 -3.46 36.10
N ASP A 278 -4.57 -3.03 35.99
CA ASP A 278 -5.74 -3.86 36.23
C ASP A 278 -6.22 -4.60 34.97
N ALA A 279 -5.66 -4.32 33.79
CA ALA A 279 -6.02 -4.94 32.53
C ALA A 279 -4.97 -6.00 32.12
N ARG A 280 -5.45 -7.12 31.60
CA ARG A 280 -4.62 -8.19 31.05
C ARG A 280 -5.01 -8.44 29.61
N TRP A 281 -4.02 -8.48 28.75
CA TRP A 281 -4.18 -8.87 27.36
C TRP A 281 -3.69 -10.29 27.19
N HIS A 282 -4.32 -11.02 26.30
CA HIS A 282 -3.89 -12.33 25.86
C HIS A 282 -3.44 -12.25 24.41
N GLY A 283 -2.57 -13.14 24.04
CA GLY A 283 -2.09 -13.23 22.67
C GLY A 283 -1.39 -14.54 22.40
N VAL A 284 -0.86 -14.64 21.22
CA VAL A 284 -0.10 -15.80 20.76
C VAL A 284 1.23 -15.39 20.17
N VAL A 285 2.26 -16.19 20.38
CA VAL A 285 3.54 -16.04 19.69
C VAL A 285 3.30 -16.19 18.19
N GLU A 286 3.47 -15.10 17.44
CA GLU A 286 3.32 -15.09 15.98
C GLU A 286 4.60 -15.57 15.30
N SER A 287 5.74 -14.99 15.69
CA SER A 287 7.04 -15.32 15.11
C SER A 287 8.20 -14.92 16.02
N LEU A 288 9.35 -15.54 15.79
CA LEU A 288 10.62 -15.16 16.39
C LEU A 288 11.47 -14.46 15.33
N SER A 289 12.19 -13.42 15.74
CA SER A 289 13.14 -12.73 14.85
C SER A 289 14.22 -13.70 14.35
N PRO A 290 14.57 -13.67 13.04
CA PRO A 290 15.61 -14.55 12.49
C PRO A 290 17.02 -14.21 12.96
N ALA A 291 17.20 -13.04 13.60
CA ALA A 291 18.50 -12.59 14.11
C ALA A 291 18.33 -11.78 15.41
N THR A 292 19.43 -11.62 16.13
CA THR A 292 19.46 -10.82 17.37
C THR A 292 19.41 -9.32 17.04
N GLY A 293 18.98 -8.50 17.99
CA GLY A 293 18.92 -7.04 17.81
C GLY A 293 20.29 -6.41 17.51
N SER A 294 21.39 -7.02 17.95
CA SER A 294 22.75 -6.56 17.67
C SER A 294 23.16 -6.74 16.20
N GLU A 295 22.63 -7.74 15.51
CA GLU A 295 22.95 -8.00 14.09
C GLU A 295 22.26 -6.96 13.18
N PHE A 296 21.09 -6.47 13.56
CA PHE A 296 20.38 -5.41 12.83
C PHE A 296 20.82 -3.99 13.21
N SER A 297 21.75 -3.85 14.17
CA SER A 297 22.23 -2.53 14.58
C SER A 297 23.14 -1.93 13.53
N VAL A 298 22.91 -0.66 13.19
CA VAL A 298 23.77 0.13 12.28
C VAL A 298 25.21 0.29 12.83
N ILE A 299 25.36 0.21 14.15
CA ILE A 299 26.66 0.24 14.84
C ILE A 299 26.71 -1.01 15.74
N PRO A 300 27.28 -2.12 15.25
CA PRO A 300 27.46 -3.31 16.07
C PRO A 300 28.38 -3.01 17.26
N ALA A 301 28.04 -3.52 18.44
CA ALA A 301 28.90 -3.43 19.61
C ALA A 301 30.21 -4.19 19.34
N GLN A 302 31.29 -3.48 19.02
CA GLN A 302 32.61 -4.08 18.86
C GLN A 302 33.31 -4.15 20.21
N ASN A 303 33.60 -5.37 20.69
CA ASN A 303 34.50 -5.60 21.82
C ASN A 303 35.95 -5.36 21.34
N ALA A 304 36.37 -4.10 21.24
CA ALA A 304 37.67 -3.69 20.75
C ALA A 304 38.82 -3.83 21.76
N THR A 305 38.51 -4.21 23.01
CA THR A 305 39.50 -4.38 24.11
C THR A 305 39.62 -5.84 24.43
N GLY A 306 40.83 -6.41 24.40
CA GLY A 306 41.24 -7.82 24.43
C GLY A 306 40.69 -8.75 25.54
N ASN A 307 39.62 -8.38 26.23
CA ASN A 307 38.92 -9.22 27.18
C ASN A 307 37.53 -9.56 26.62
N TRP A 308 37.38 -10.75 26.05
CA TRP A 308 36.11 -11.23 25.53
C TRP A 308 35.17 -11.61 26.69
N VAL A 309 34.02 -10.94 26.78
CA VAL A 309 32.94 -11.28 27.72
C VAL A 309 31.73 -11.73 26.93
N LYS A 310 31.21 -12.92 27.19
CA LYS A 310 29.96 -13.39 26.58
C LYS A 310 28.80 -12.58 27.16
N ILE A 311 28.20 -11.73 26.29
CA ILE A 311 26.97 -10.96 26.60
C ILE A 311 25.82 -11.76 26.01
N ALA A 312 24.81 -12.11 26.81
CA ALA A 312 23.60 -12.76 26.32
C ALA A 312 22.89 -11.82 25.32
N GLN A 313 22.73 -12.32 24.11
CA GLN A 313 22.00 -11.59 23.06
C GLN A 313 20.50 -11.73 23.28
N ARG A 314 19.73 -10.72 22.86
CA ARG A 314 18.27 -10.76 22.91
C ARG A 314 17.71 -10.94 21.51
N VAL A 315 16.69 -11.79 21.41
CA VAL A 315 15.95 -12.04 20.18
C VAL A 315 14.52 -11.52 20.40
N ALA A 316 14.04 -10.75 19.44
CA ALA A 316 12.68 -10.21 19.46
C ALA A 316 11.67 -11.31 19.10
N VAL A 317 10.65 -11.45 19.92
CA VAL A 317 9.48 -12.30 19.69
C VAL A 317 8.29 -11.41 19.41
N ARG A 318 7.65 -11.61 18.26
CA ARG A 318 6.42 -10.91 17.88
C ARG A 318 5.24 -11.68 18.45
N ILE A 319 4.42 -11.00 19.21
CA ILE A 319 3.23 -11.52 19.85
C ILE A 319 2.02 -10.79 19.28
N LYS A 320 1.15 -11.55 18.64
CA LYS A 320 -0.13 -11.04 18.14
C LYS A 320 -1.12 -11.02 19.31
N LEU A 321 -1.76 -9.87 19.49
CA LEU A 321 -2.79 -9.69 20.51
C LEU A 321 -4.11 -10.29 20.04
N ASP A 322 -4.83 -10.90 20.97
CA ASP A 322 -6.20 -11.34 20.75
C ASP A 322 -7.15 -10.11 20.76
N GLU A 323 -8.19 -10.14 19.93
CA GLU A 323 -9.20 -9.09 19.93
C GLU A 323 -10.06 -9.17 21.21
N GLY A 324 -9.95 -8.17 22.06
CA GLY A 324 -10.76 -8.05 23.28
C GLY A 324 -11.66 -6.82 23.22
N ALA A 325 -12.97 -7.01 23.23
CA ALA A 325 -13.96 -5.94 23.05
C ALA A 325 -13.98 -4.88 24.18
N ASP A 326 -13.51 -5.21 25.38
CA ASP A 326 -13.61 -4.36 26.57
C ASP A 326 -12.25 -3.82 27.08
N LEU A 327 -11.18 -4.01 26.31
CA LEU A 327 -9.85 -3.58 26.74
C LEU A 327 -9.51 -2.18 26.22
N PRO A 328 -8.74 -1.38 26.99
CA PRO A 328 -8.29 -0.07 26.54
C PRO A 328 -7.45 -0.16 25.26
N THR A 329 -7.63 0.79 24.36
CA THR A 329 -6.82 0.89 23.13
C THR A 329 -5.35 1.12 23.48
N LEU A 330 -4.50 0.22 23.05
CA LEU A 330 -3.06 0.31 23.28
C LEU A 330 -2.42 1.36 22.36
N ARG A 331 -1.50 2.12 22.93
CA ARG A 331 -0.65 3.05 22.16
C ARG A 331 0.70 2.43 21.89
N ALA A 332 1.20 2.61 20.67
CA ALA A 332 2.55 2.18 20.33
C ALA A 332 3.59 2.89 21.22
N GLY A 333 4.57 2.12 21.69
CA GLY A 333 5.65 2.60 22.56
C GLY A 333 5.43 2.38 24.05
N LEU A 334 4.26 1.89 24.49
CA LEU A 334 4.05 1.52 25.90
C LEU A 334 4.89 0.31 26.27
N SER A 335 5.45 0.34 27.49
CA SER A 335 6.14 -0.79 28.10
C SER A 335 5.15 -1.83 28.56
N ALA A 336 5.53 -3.08 28.41
CA ALA A 336 4.73 -4.23 28.81
C ALA A 336 5.62 -5.34 29.39
N THR A 337 5.01 -6.23 30.15
CA THR A 337 5.59 -7.49 30.57
C THR A 337 4.87 -8.60 29.80
N ALA A 338 5.63 -9.52 29.21
CA ALA A 338 5.10 -10.65 28.47
C ALA A 338 5.52 -11.96 29.13
N GLU A 339 4.55 -12.84 29.43
CA GLU A 339 4.73 -14.16 30.00
C GLU A 339 4.23 -15.23 29.02
N ILE A 340 5.14 -16.04 28.49
CA ILE A 340 4.85 -17.10 27.52
C ILE A 340 4.68 -18.44 28.24
N ASP A 341 3.54 -19.11 28.04
CA ASP A 341 3.35 -20.50 28.45
C ASP A 341 3.97 -21.45 27.42
N THR A 342 5.19 -21.94 27.71
CA THR A 342 5.89 -22.86 26.80
C THR A 342 5.33 -24.28 26.86
N GLY A 343 4.51 -24.62 27.88
CA GLY A 343 4.06 -25.98 28.14
C GLY A 343 5.17 -26.96 28.56
N HIS A 344 6.42 -26.48 28.66
CA HIS A 344 7.56 -27.34 29.00
C HIS A 344 7.55 -27.75 30.48
N GLN A 345 7.66 -29.03 30.74
CA GLN A 345 7.82 -29.57 32.09
C GLN A 345 9.26 -30.07 32.30
N ARG A 346 9.92 -29.53 33.32
CA ARG A 346 11.25 -30.02 33.69
C ARG A 346 11.16 -31.48 34.17
N THR A 347 11.99 -32.32 33.61
CA THR A 347 12.16 -33.71 34.07
C THR A 347 13.27 -33.78 35.10
N LEU A 348 13.15 -34.68 36.11
CA LEU A 348 14.20 -34.89 37.08
C LEU A 348 15.47 -35.41 36.38
N PRO A 349 16.64 -34.79 36.64
CA PRO A 349 17.90 -35.28 36.11
C PRO A 349 18.17 -36.72 36.56
N GLY A 350 18.18 -37.66 35.62
CA GLY A 350 18.43 -39.08 35.87
C GLY A 350 17.28 -40.03 35.53
N LEU A 351 16.07 -39.54 35.20
CA LEU A 351 14.92 -40.35 34.77
C LEU A 351 14.61 -40.26 33.28
N SER A 352 15.39 -39.50 32.50
CA SER A 352 15.27 -39.51 31.04
C SER A 352 15.87 -40.80 30.49
N GLY A 353 15.02 -41.81 30.32
CA GLY A 353 15.38 -43.01 29.59
C GLY A 353 15.78 -42.63 28.15
N ARG A 354 16.93 -43.15 27.73
CA ARG A 354 17.36 -43.19 26.34
C ARG A 354 16.23 -43.83 25.50
N GLY A 355 15.61 -43.03 24.65
CA GLY A 355 14.81 -43.48 23.55
C GLY A 355 15.38 -42.91 22.26
#